data_26e03b1ba1211398d56ffb34de2a5ee5
#
_entry.id   26e03b1ba1211398d56ffb34de2a5ee5
#
_cell.length_a   1.000
_cell.length_b   1.000
_cell.length_c   1.000
_cell.angle_alpha   90.00
_cell.angle_beta   90.00
_cell.angle_gamma   90.00
#
_symmetry.space_group_name_H-M   'P 1'
#
loop_
_entity.id
_entity.type
_entity.pdbx_description
1 polymer ?
#
loop_
_entity_poly.entity_id
_entity_poly.type
_entity_poly.pdbx_seq_one_letter_code
_entity_poly.pdbx_strand_id
1 'polypeptide(L)'
;MNSCAFQFRGVPLAALGSGAVWWAEQSMLCVSDLHLGKSERMSRRSGVPAPPYEVHDTLSRLEDDIAATQARVVVCLGDSFDDLAAAAALPEEARLWITRLQAGRRWVWIEGNHDPGPIDLGGAHLAEMELGPLIFRHIAQDGARGEVSGHYHPKVQVPTRARVISRPAVLVDDARIILPAYGTYTGGLRSDDPVLAGLMGPEARAIVTGAHPVMVAMPR
;
A
#
# COMPACT_ATOMS: atom_id res chain seq x y z
N MET A 1 -2.66 18.44 3.99
CA MET A 1 -2.57 17.04 3.49
C MET A 1 -3.55 16.88 2.33
N ASN A 2 -3.06 16.48 1.17
CA ASN A 2 -3.91 16.24 -0.01
C ASN A 2 -4.53 14.84 0.09
N SER A 3 -5.87 14.79 0.23
CA SER A 3 -6.58 13.53 0.42
C SER A 3 -7.97 13.57 -0.22
N CYS A 4 -8.53 12.40 -0.51
CA CYS A 4 -9.90 12.20 -0.95
C CYS A 4 -10.65 11.43 0.13
N ALA A 5 -11.64 12.07 0.77
CA ALA A 5 -12.48 11.43 1.78
C ALA A 5 -13.50 10.50 1.11
N PHE A 6 -13.76 9.35 1.72
CA PHE A 6 -14.79 8.40 1.27
C PHE A 6 -15.33 7.59 2.45
N GLN A 7 -16.43 6.89 2.22
CA GLN A 7 -17.05 6.01 3.20
C GLN A 7 -16.92 4.56 2.74
N PHE A 8 -16.56 3.67 3.66
CA PHE A 8 -16.53 2.24 3.42
C PHE A 8 -17.09 1.48 4.63
N ARG A 9 -18.14 0.69 4.44
CA ARG A 9 -18.81 -0.08 5.52
C ARG A 9 -19.20 0.77 6.74
N GLY A 10 -19.57 2.02 6.51
CA GLY A 10 -19.92 2.98 7.59
C GLY A 10 -18.70 3.65 8.25
N VAL A 11 -17.49 3.33 7.80
CA VAL A 11 -16.24 3.91 8.32
C VAL A 11 -15.81 5.09 7.46
N PRO A 12 -15.59 6.28 8.02
CA PRO A 12 -15.02 7.42 7.31
C PRO A 12 -13.51 7.23 7.14
N LEU A 13 -13.06 7.19 5.89
CA LEU A 13 -11.67 6.99 5.50
C LEU A 13 -11.21 8.11 4.56
N ALA A 14 -9.90 8.27 4.41
CA ALA A 14 -9.30 9.18 3.44
C ALA A 14 -8.16 8.47 2.68
N ALA A 15 -8.22 8.47 1.35
CA ALA A 15 -7.11 8.08 0.51
C ALA A 15 -6.15 9.25 0.33
N LEU A 16 -4.89 9.08 0.69
CA LEU A 16 -3.85 10.09 0.57
C LEU A 16 -3.27 10.12 -0.84
N GLY A 17 -2.68 11.24 -1.21
CA GLY A 17 -2.00 11.37 -2.50
C GLY A 17 -0.84 10.41 -2.71
N SER A 18 -0.27 9.90 -1.65
CA SER A 18 0.77 8.86 -1.62
C SER A 18 0.28 7.46 -2.00
N GLY A 19 -1.02 7.19 -1.85
CA GLY A 19 -1.62 5.86 -1.98
C GLY A 19 -1.94 5.19 -0.64
N ALA A 20 -1.58 5.80 0.48
CA ALA A 20 -1.98 5.34 1.80
C ALA A 20 -3.47 5.59 2.06
N VAL A 21 -4.06 4.81 2.96
CA VAL A 21 -5.41 5.05 3.49
C VAL A 21 -5.31 5.43 4.96
N TRP A 22 -5.94 6.54 5.31
CA TRP A 22 -6.01 7.10 6.65
C TRP A 22 -7.38 6.85 7.30
N TRP A 23 -7.39 6.29 8.51
CA TRP A 23 -8.56 6.15 9.38
C TRP A 23 -8.38 7.01 10.62
N ALA A 24 -8.96 8.20 10.61
CA ALA A 24 -8.75 9.21 11.64
C ALA A 24 -9.21 8.77 13.03
N GLU A 25 -10.38 8.12 13.14
CA GLU A 25 -10.94 7.64 14.42
C GLU A 25 -10.03 6.64 15.14
N GLN A 26 -9.26 5.85 14.37
CA GLN A 26 -8.31 4.88 14.90
C GLN A 26 -6.87 5.40 14.94
N SER A 27 -6.64 6.64 14.51
CA SER A 27 -5.29 7.20 14.28
C SER A 27 -4.40 6.21 13.51
N MET A 28 -4.98 5.55 12.47
CA MET A 28 -4.36 4.46 11.75
C MET A 28 -4.06 4.83 10.31
N LEU A 29 -2.80 4.67 9.93
CA LEU A 29 -2.32 4.75 8.55
C LEU A 29 -2.12 3.34 8.00
N CYS A 30 -2.72 3.06 6.85
CA CYS A 30 -2.59 1.79 6.15
C CYS A 30 -1.88 1.99 4.82
N VAL A 31 -0.81 1.23 4.60
CA VAL A 31 -0.01 1.22 3.36
C VAL A 31 0.13 -0.23 2.88
N SER A 32 0.44 -0.43 1.61
CA SER A 32 0.58 -1.76 1.02
C SER A 32 1.80 -1.84 0.12
N ASP A 33 2.39 -3.03 0.03
CA ASP A 33 3.38 -3.34 -1.02
C ASP A 33 4.53 -2.33 -1.07
N LEU A 34 5.24 -2.18 0.05
CA LEU A 34 6.40 -1.28 0.17
C LEU A 34 7.59 -1.78 -0.68
N HIS A 35 7.74 -3.11 -0.83
CA HIS A 35 8.81 -3.75 -1.58
C HIS A 35 10.20 -3.19 -1.29
N LEU A 36 10.51 -2.94 -0.02
CA LEU A 36 11.83 -2.45 0.39
C LEU A 36 12.92 -3.45 -0.03
N GLY A 37 14.03 -2.94 -0.54
CA GLY A 37 15.13 -3.75 -1.05
C GLY A 37 14.94 -4.29 -2.48
N LYS A 38 14.00 -3.71 -3.25
CA LYS A 38 13.74 -4.12 -4.63
C LYS A 38 14.96 -3.93 -5.55
N SER A 39 15.70 -2.85 -5.41
CA SER A 39 16.93 -2.61 -6.19
C SER A 39 18.00 -3.65 -5.89
N GLU A 40 18.13 -4.08 -4.63
CA GLU A 40 19.03 -5.15 -4.23
C GLU A 40 18.67 -6.47 -4.93
N ARG A 41 17.39 -6.88 -4.83
CA ARG A 41 16.91 -8.10 -5.48
C ARG A 41 17.05 -8.05 -7.01
N MET A 42 16.75 -6.91 -7.63
CA MET A 42 16.95 -6.73 -9.07
C MET A 42 18.43 -6.91 -9.43
N SER A 43 19.35 -6.26 -8.70
CA SER A 43 20.78 -6.36 -8.91
C SER A 43 21.27 -7.81 -8.73
N ARG A 44 20.82 -8.49 -7.69
CA ARG A 44 21.16 -9.89 -7.39
C ARG A 44 20.68 -10.86 -8.48
N ARG A 45 19.49 -10.61 -9.07
CA ARG A 45 18.92 -11.48 -10.12
C ARG A 45 19.45 -11.19 -11.52
N SER A 46 19.65 -9.92 -11.88
CA SER A 46 20.04 -9.51 -13.23
C SER A 46 21.54 -9.32 -13.41
N GLY A 47 22.31 -9.21 -12.31
CA GLY A 47 23.71 -8.81 -12.32
C GLY A 47 23.94 -7.32 -12.69
N VAL A 48 22.85 -6.57 -12.89
CA VAL A 48 22.94 -5.13 -13.25
C VAL A 48 22.52 -4.30 -12.03
N PRO A 49 23.39 -3.41 -11.51
CA PRO A 49 23.04 -2.54 -10.40
C PRO A 49 21.82 -1.67 -10.73
N ALA A 50 20.77 -1.75 -9.89
CA ALA A 50 19.66 -0.81 -9.94
C ALA A 50 19.93 0.34 -8.95
N PRO A 51 19.51 1.58 -9.26
CA PRO A 51 19.70 2.70 -8.35
C PRO A 51 19.02 2.45 -7.00
N PRO A 52 19.73 2.54 -5.85
CA PRO A 52 19.21 2.14 -4.54
C PRO A 52 18.36 3.24 -3.87
N TYR A 53 17.59 4.00 -4.67
CA TYR A 53 16.82 5.15 -4.15
C TYR A 53 15.45 4.75 -3.58
N GLU A 54 14.95 3.56 -3.92
CA GLU A 54 13.57 3.18 -3.62
C GLU A 54 13.32 3.04 -2.11
N VAL A 55 14.29 2.54 -1.34
CA VAL A 55 14.17 2.42 0.12
C VAL A 55 14.04 3.81 0.73
N HIS A 56 14.95 4.73 0.37
CA HIS A 56 14.95 6.09 0.90
C HIS A 56 13.67 6.84 0.50
N ASP A 57 13.27 6.78 -0.77
CA ASP A 57 12.07 7.47 -1.28
C ASP A 57 10.79 6.93 -0.62
N THR A 58 10.70 5.61 -0.46
CA THR A 58 9.54 4.96 0.19
C THR A 58 9.47 5.32 1.67
N LEU A 59 10.58 5.25 2.41
CA LEU A 59 10.60 5.57 3.84
C LEU A 59 10.40 7.07 4.10
N SER A 60 10.96 7.96 3.27
CA SER A 60 10.72 9.41 3.37
C SER A 60 9.24 9.74 3.21
N ARG A 61 8.58 9.17 2.19
CA ARG A 61 7.14 9.36 1.96
C ARG A 61 6.30 8.83 3.11
N LEU A 62 6.69 7.69 3.69
CA LEU A 62 6.01 7.11 4.84
C LEU A 62 6.17 7.98 6.09
N GLU A 63 7.36 8.53 6.32
CA GLU A 63 7.63 9.49 7.40
C GLU A 63 6.77 10.75 7.25
N ASP A 64 6.67 11.31 6.04
CA ASP A 64 5.85 12.47 5.74
C ASP A 64 4.36 12.20 6.01
N ASP A 65 3.84 11.05 5.58
CA ASP A 65 2.45 10.67 5.83
C ASP A 65 2.18 10.43 7.32
N ILE A 66 3.08 9.78 8.05
CA ILE A 66 2.99 9.59 9.51
C ILE A 66 3.01 10.95 10.22
N ALA A 67 3.88 11.86 9.81
CA ALA A 67 3.97 13.20 10.40
C ALA A 67 2.70 14.02 10.11
N ALA A 68 2.20 13.98 8.88
CA ALA A 68 1.01 14.72 8.47
C ALA A 68 -0.28 14.22 9.13
N THR A 69 -0.39 12.91 9.36
CA THR A 69 -1.57 12.28 9.98
C THR A 69 -1.47 12.15 11.49
N GLN A 70 -0.26 12.29 12.07
CA GLN A 70 0.02 11.97 13.47
C GLN A 70 -0.38 10.54 13.84
N ALA A 71 -0.16 9.59 12.90
CA ALA A 71 -0.56 8.20 13.04
C ALA A 71 0.06 7.57 14.29
N ARG A 72 -0.78 6.87 15.06
CA ARG A 72 -0.37 6.07 16.22
C ARG A 72 -0.36 4.57 15.91
N VAL A 73 -1.03 4.18 14.85
CA VAL A 73 -1.07 2.81 14.34
C VAL A 73 -0.64 2.86 12.87
N VAL A 74 0.29 2.01 12.48
CA VAL A 74 0.69 1.82 11.08
C VAL A 74 0.48 0.35 10.72
N VAL A 75 -0.24 0.11 9.62
CA VAL A 75 -0.49 -1.23 9.09
C VAL A 75 0.11 -1.32 7.70
N CYS A 76 1.04 -2.25 7.51
CA CYS A 76 1.62 -2.60 6.23
C CYS A 76 0.97 -3.89 5.73
N LEU A 77 0.26 -3.84 4.59
CA LEU A 77 -0.57 -4.93 4.06
C LEU A 77 0.24 -5.92 3.20
N GLY A 78 1.30 -6.50 3.77
CA GLY A 78 2.14 -7.48 3.10
C GLY A 78 3.05 -6.92 2.02
N ASP A 79 3.93 -7.75 1.52
CA ASP A 79 4.98 -7.41 0.56
C ASP A 79 5.72 -6.13 0.97
N SER A 80 6.00 -6.02 2.28
CA SER A 80 6.77 -4.90 2.84
C SER A 80 8.22 -4.95 2.39
N PHE A 81 8.73 -6.15 2.11
CA PHE A 81 10.06 -6.40 1.56
C PHE A 81 9.94 -7.16 0.24
N ASP A 82 10.89 -6.94 -0.66
CA ASP A 82 10.82 -7.56 -2.00
C ASP A 82 11.13 -9.07 -1.99
N ASP A 83 11.86 -9.55 -0.99
CA ASP A 83 11.96 -10.93 -0.50
C ASP A 83 12.66 -10.95 0.87
N LEU A 84 12.70 -12.11 1.54
CA LEU A 84 13.34 -12.26 2.85
C LEU A 84 14.85 -11.96 2.81
N ALA A 85 15.53 -12.23 1.69
CA ALA A 85 16.94 -11.91 1.53
C ALA A 85 17.15 -10.39 1.42
N ALA A 86 16.28 -9.68 0.71
CA ALA A 86 16.29 -8.22 0.64
C ALA A 86 16.02 -7.59 2.02
N ALA A 87 15.11 -8.17 2.82
CA ALA A 87 14.88 -7.73 4.19
C ALA A 87 16.13 -7.87 5.07
N ALA A 88 16.82 -9.01 4.98
CA ALA A 88 18.06 -9.27 5.71
C ALA A 88 19.22 -8.36 5.25
N ALA A 89 19.25 -8.00 3.97
CA ALA A 89 20.28 -7.17 3.34
C ALA A 89 20.01 -5.66 3.43
N LEU A 90 18.92 -5.23 4.08
CA LEU A 90 18.64 -3.80 4.25
C LEU A 90 19.81 -3.08 4.93
N PRO A 91 20.24 -1.92 4.40
CA PRO A 91 21.25 -1.10 5.04
C PRO A 91 20.87 -0.76 6.49
N GLU A 92 21.86 -0.69 7.38
CA GLU A 92 21.64 -0.37 8.80
C GLU A 92 20.88 0.96 8.97
N GLU A 93 21.19 1.96 8.15
CA GLU A 93 20.50 3.25 8.15
C GLU A 93 18.99 3.08 7.93
N ALA A 94 18.58 2.24 6.97
CA ALA A 94 17.19 1.97 6.68
C ALA A 94 16.50 1.21 7.83
N ARG A 95 17.19 0.24 8.44
CA ARG A 95 16.71 -0.49 9.63
C ARG A 95 16.48 0.46 10.82
N LEU A 96 17.43 1.34 11.09
CA LEU A 96 17.32 2.37 12.14
C LEU A 96 16.19 3.35 11.83
N TRP A 97 15.99 3.72 10.58
CA TRP A 97 14.88 4.59 10.18
C TRP A 97 13.53 3.93 10.45
N ILE A 98 13.33 2.68 10.03
CA ILE A 98 12.13 1.90 10.33
C ILE A 98 11.90 1.82 11.85
N THR A 99 12.94 1.51 12.64
CA THR A 99 12.85 1.47 14.10
C THR A 99 12.42 2.81 14.69
N ARG A 100 12.94 3.92 14.16
CA ARG A 100 12.53 5.27 14.57
C ARG A 100 11.07 5.54 14.22
N LEU A 101 10.60 5.13 13.03
CA LEU A 101 9.21 5.28 12.65
C LEU A 101 8.26 4.46 13.52
N GLN A 102 8.71 3.32 14.03
CA GLN A 102 7.95 2.48 14.96
C GLN A 102 7.89 3.04 16.38
N ALA A 103 8.84 3.88 16.77
CA ALA A 103 8.95 4.37 18.14
C ALA A 103 7.65 5.08 18.60
N GLY A 104 7.06 4.56 19.68
CA GLY A 104 5.81 5.08 20.25
C GLY A 104 4.55 4.79 19.44
N ARG A 105 4.61 3.90 18.46
CA ARG A 105 3.48 3.50 17.60
C ARG A 105 3.23 2.00 17.68
N ARG A 106 1.96 1.61 17.51
CA ARG A 106 1.62 0.23 17.18
C ARG A 106 1.91 0.01 15.70
N TRP A 107 2.80 -0.92 15.40
CA TRP A 107 3.18 -1.26 14.04
C TRP A 107 2.79 -2.70 13.73
N VAL A 108 2.09 -2.90 12.62
CA VAL A 108 1.61 -4.21 12.20
C VAL A 108 2.13 -4.50 10.79
N TRP A 109 2.82 -5.61 10.66
CA TRP A 109 3.22 -6.21 9.41
C TRP A 109 2.23 -7.34 9.10
N ILE A 110 1.40 -7.17 8.06
CA ILE A 110 0.62 -8.27 7.51
C ILE A 110 1.55 -9.07 6.60
N GLU A 111 1.50 -10.39 6.67
CA GLU A 111 2.31 -11.29 5.85
C GLU A 111 1.92 -11.16 4.38
N GLY A 112 2.94 -11.04 3.51
CA GLY A 112 2.80 -11.04 2.06
C GLY A 112 3.31 -12.32 1.43
N ASN A 113 3.14 -12.48 0.12
CA ASN A 113 3.69 -13.63 -0.59
C ASN A 113 5.20 -13.50 -0.88
N HIS A 114 5.76 -12.28 -0.80
CA HIS A 114 7.19 -12.02 -0.91
C HIS A 114 7.90 -12.10 0.44
N ASP A 115 7.20 -11.80 1.53
CA ASP A 115 7.69 -11.78 2.91
C ASP A 115 6.80 -12.60 3.86
N PRO A 116 6.63 -13.93 3.63
CA PRO A 116 5.79 -14.79 4.45
C PRO A 116 6.48 -15.12 5.77
N GLY A 117 6.29 -14.32 6.79
CA GLY A 117 6.79 -14.64 8.12
C GLY A 117 7.45 -13.46 8.83
N PRO A 118 7.82 -13.67 10.09
CA PRO A 118 8.34 -12.60 10.92
C PRO A 118 9.72 -12.12 10.41
N ILE A 119 9.89 -10.80 10.44
CA ILE A 119 11.13 -10.12 10.09
C ILE A 119 11.65 -9.49 11.39
N ASP A 120 12.97 -9.56 11.60
CA ASP A 120 13.61 -8.97 12.81
C ASP A 120 13.73 -7.45 12.70
N LEU A 121 12.58 -6.77 12.66
CA LEU A 121 12.48 -5.30 12.61
C LEU A 121 11.45 -4.74 13.59
N GLY A 122 11.06 -5.53 14.61
CA GLY A 122 10.03 -5.10 15.55
C GLY A 122 8.63 -5.03 14.93
N GLY A 123 7.64 -4.61 15.74
CA GLY A 123 6.23 -4.62 15.35
C GLY A 123 5.57 -6.00 15.56
N ALA A 124 4.28 -6.09 15.26
CA ALA A 124 3.51 -7.32 15.29
C ALA A 124 3.41 -7.90 13.87
N HIS A 125 3.65 -9.20 13.72
CA HIS A 125 3.48 -9.92 12.45
C HIS A 125 2.21 -10.74 12.50
N LEU A 126 1.31 -10.55 11.53
CA LEU A 126 0.00 -11.18 11.49
C LEU A 126 -0.32 -11.63 10.05
N ALA A 127 -1.00 -12.77 9.91
CA ALA A 127 -1.54 -13.18 8.62
C ALA A 127 -2.68 -12.25 8.17
N GLU A 128 -3.50 -11.81 9.14
CA GLU A 128 -4.56 -10.81 8.92
C GLU A 128 -4.86 -10.07 10.23
N MET A 129 -5.54 -8.94 10.15
CA MET A 129 -5.97 -8.15 11.31
C MET A 129 -7.42 -7.71 11.13
N GLU A 130 -8.24 -7.93 12.13
CA GLU A 130 -9.60 -7.38 12.20
C GLU A 130 -9.63 -6.13 13.08
N LEU A 131 -10.32 -5.09 12.61
CA LEU A 131 -10.58 -3.87 13.38
C LEU A 131 -11.95 -3.29 13.02
N GLY A 132 -12.89 -3.32 13.95
CA GLY A 132 -14.26 -2.92 13.70
C GLY A 132 -14.88 -3.74 12.56
N PRO A 133 -15.50 -3.12 11.55
CA PRO A 133 -16.09 -3.84 10.42
C PRO A 133 -15.10 -4.19 9.31
N LEU A 134 -13.79 -3.93 9.50
CA LEU A 134 -12.78 -4.07 8.48
C LEU A 134 -11.79 -5.22 8.77
N ILE A 135 -11.40 -5.94 7.71
CA ILE A 135 -10.44 -7.03 7.74
C ILE A 135 -9.26 -6.63 6.85
N PHE A 136 -8.06 -6.58 7.42
CA PHE A 136 -6.83 -6.20 6.75
C PHE A 136 -6.01 -7.45 6.42
N ARG A 137 -5.72 -7.66 5.14
CA ARG A 137 -4.91 -8.80 4.65
C ARG A 137 -4.17 -8.42 3.38
N HIS A 138 -3.21 -9.25 2.97
CA HIS A 138 -2.43 -8.95 1.77
C HIS A 138 -3.23 -9.20 0.48
N ILE A 139 -3.80 -10.40 0.32
CA ILE A 139 -4.49 -10.82 -0.90
C ILE A 139 -6.00 -10.87 -0.65
N ALA A 140 -6.77 -10.26 -1.55
CA ALA A 140 -8.23 -10.28 -1.51
C ALA A 140 -8.78 -11.72 -1.62
N GLN A 141 -9.84 -12.01 -0.87
CA GLN A 141 -10.50 -13.31 -0.88
C GLN A 141 -11.88 -13.23 -1.53
N ASP A 142 -12.22 -14.26 -2.30
CA ASP A 142 -13.53 -14.35 -2.93
C ASP A 142 -14.65 -14.39 -1.88
N GLY A 143 -15.70 -13.60 -2.13
CA GLY A 143 -16.85 -13.51 -1.23
C GLY A 143 -16.64 -12.74 0.06
N ALA A 144 -15.40 -12.29 0.37
CA ALA A 144 -15.12 -11.49 1.55
C ALA A 144 -15.80 -10.11 1.47
N ARG A 145 -16.20 -9.58 2.65
CA ARG A 145 -16.78 -8.25 2.80
C ARG A 145 -16.11 -7.49 3.93
N GLY A 146 -15.94 -6.17 3.75
CA GLY A 146 -15.21 -5.34 4.70
C GLY A 146 -13.69 -5.48 4.59
N GLU A 147 -13.21 -5.98 3.46
CA GLU A 147 -11.81 -6.31 3.21
C GLU A 147 -11.01 -5.10 2.75
N VAL A 148 -9.80 -4.97 3.29
CA VAL A 148 -8.78 -3.99 2.88
C VAL A 148 -7.53 -4.78 2.51
N SER A 149 -7.12 -4.73 1.24
CA SER A 149 -6.01 -5.55 0.73
C SER A 149 -5.06 -4.76 -0.19
N GLY A 150 -3.96 -5.39 -0.56
CA GLY A 150 -2.95 -4.90 -1.50
C GLY A 150 -2.73 -5.86 -2.66
N HIS A 151 -1.46 -6.27 -2.89
CA HIS A 151 -1.01 -7.29 -3.81
C HIS A 151 -1.12 -6.96 -5.32
N TYR A 152 -2.25 -6.44 -5.76
CA TYR A 152 -2.55 -6.24 -7.20
C TYR A 152 -1.95 -4.95 -7.75
N HIS A 153 -1.54 -4.02 -6.91
CA HIS A 153 -0.97 -2.72 -7.26
C HIS A 153 -1.82 -1.96 -8.29
N PRO A 154 -3.11 -1.72 -8.05
CA PRO A 154 -4.01 -1.20 -9.07
C PRO A 154 -3.57 0.16 -9.62
N LYS A 155 -3.69 0.29 -10.95
CA LYS A 155 -3.42 1.51 -11.69
C LYS A 155 -4.58 1.82 -12.63
N VAL A 156 -4.86 3.10 -12.81
CA VAL A 156 -5.84 3.59 -13.79
C VAL A 156 -5.16 4.38 -14.88
N GLN A 157 -5.72 4.35 -16.09
CA GLN A 157 -5.30 5.20 -17.18
C GLN A 157 -6.06 6.52 -17.11
N VAL A 158 -5.31 7.62 -17.04
CA VAL A 158 -5.85 8.97 -16.98
C VAL A 158 -5.52 9.68 -18.30
N PRO A 159 -6.53 10.01 -19.13
CA PRO A 159 -6.31 10.80 -20.34
C PRO A 159 -5.94 12.23 -19.94
N THR A 160 -4.87 12.74 -20.50
CA THR A 160 -4.47 14.14 -20.40
C THR A 160 -4.54 14.79 -21.78
N ARG A 161 -4.36 16.12 -21.84
CA ARG A 161 -4.32 16.81 -23.13
C ARG A 161 -3.19 16.35 -24.07
N ALA A 162 -2.10 15.82 -23.51
CA ALA A 162 -0.92 15.44 -24.27
C ALA A 162 -0.83 13.91 -24.49
N ARG A 163 -1.24 13.11 -23.51
CA ARG A 163 -1.08 11.65 -23.56
C ARG A 163 -1.95 10.98 -22.48
N VAL A 164 -2.12 9.67 -22.61
CA VAL A 164 -2.64 8.82 -21.51
C VAL A 164 -1.50 8.51 -20.55
N ILE A 165 -1.72 8.74 -19.26
CA ILE A 165 -0.78 8.41 -18.20
C ILE A 165 -1.36 7.35 -17.27
N SER A 166 -0.53 6.42 -16.81
CA SER A 166 -0.91 5.44 -15.80
C SER A 166 -0.66 6.03 -14.41
N ARG A 167 -1.65 5.91 -13.51
CA ARG A 167 -1.56 6.40 -12.13
C ARG A 167 -1.99 5.31 -11.16
N PRO A 168 -1.27 5.11 -10.04
CA PRO A 168 -1.75 4.28 -8.94
C PRO A 168 -3.11 4.78 -8.45
N ALA A 169 -3.96 3.88 -8.02
CA ALA A 169 -5.30 4.23 -7.52
C ALA A 169 -5.73 3.27 -6.42
N VAL A 170 -6.40 3.79 -5.39
CA VAL A 170 -7.16 2.96 -4.45
C VAL A 170 -8.47 2.57 -5.12
N LEU A 171 -8.74 1.28 -5.23
CA LEU A 171 -10.03 0.78 -5.70
C LEU A 171 -10.96 0.54 -4.52
N VAL A 172 -12.22 0.90 -4.65
CA VAL A 172 -13.23 0.72 -3.60
C VAL A 172 -14.59 0.40 -4.19
N ASP A 173 -15.26 -0.59 -3.59
CA ASP A 173 -16.68 -0.91 -3.83
C ASP A 173 -17.42 -1.15 -2.50
N ASP A 174 -18.55 -1.83 -2.50
CA ASP A 174 -19.33 -2.15 -1.29
C ASP A 174 -18.73 -3.30 -0.46
N ALA A 175 -17.86 -4.12 -1.05
CA ALA A 175 -17.29 -5.30 -0.44
C ALA A 175 -15.85 -5.09 0.03
N ARG A 176 -15.02 -4.35 -0.74
CA ARG A 176 -13.57 -4.26 -0.50
C ARG A 176 -12.92 -2.96 -0.90
N ILE A 177 -11.72 -2.77 -0.34
CA ILE A 177 -10.75 -1.76 -0.76
C ILE A 177 -9.49 -2.50 -1.22
N ILE A 178 -8.91 -2.11 -2.37
CA ILE A 178 -7.61 -2.58 -2.82
C ILE A 178 -6.66 -1.38 -2.94
N LEU A 179 -5.60 -1.38 -2.15
CA LEU A 179 -4.59 -0.31 -2.15
C LEU A 179 -3.61 -0.48 -3.31
N PRO A 180 -3.11 0.61 -3.88
CA PRO A 180 -1.98 0.55 -4.78
C PRO A 180 -0.70 0.22 -4.02
N ALA A 181 0.33 -0.24 -4.72
CA ALA A 181 1.65 -0.34 -4.14
C ALA A 181 2.14 1.04 -3.69
N TYR A 182 2.62 1.09 -2.45
CA TYR A 182 3.21 2.28 -1.85
C TYR A 182 4.69 2.42 -2.20
N GLY A 183 5.37 1.31 -2.43
CA GLY A 183 6.79 1.28 -2.73
C GLY A 183 7.16 1.88 -4.08
N THR A 184 8.36 2.41 -4.16
CA THR A 184 8.96 2.91 -5.39
C THR A 184 9.44 1.75 -6.28
N TYR A 185 9.43 1.93 -7.61
CA TYR A 185 9.73 0.91 -8.63
C TYR A 185 8.72 -0.25 -8.73
N THR A 186 7.50 -0.08 -8.23
CA THR A 186 6.48 -1.11 -8.32
C THR A 186 5.74 -1.09 -9.65
N GLY A 187 5.49 -2.28 -10.17
CA GLY A 187 4.60 -2.53 -11.30
C GLY A 187 3.14 -2.31 -10.94
N GLY A 188 2.24 -3.07 -11.50
CA GLY A 188 0.85 -3.15 -11.11
C GLY A 188 -0.10 -3.45 -12.26
N LEU A 189 -1.28 -3.96 -11.91
CA LEU A 189 -2.35 -4.27 -12.84
C LEU A 189 -3.16 -3.01 -13.20
N ARG A 190 -3.61 -2.93 -14.42
CA ARG A 190 -4.58 -1.91 -14.80
C ARG A 190 -5.96 -2.26 -14.22
N SER A 191 -6.76 -1.27 -13.90
CA SER A 191 -8.11 -1.49 -13.37
C SER A 191 -9.03 -2.28 -14.30
N ASP A 192 -8.76 -2.25 -15.61
CA ASP A 192 -9.45 -3.05 -16.64
C ASP A 192 -8.85 -4.46 -16.83
N ASP A 193 -7.85 -4.85 -16.03
CA ASP A 193 -7.34 -6.22 -16.01
C ASP A 193 -8.44 -7.18 -15.53
N PRO A 194 -8.62 -8.36 -16.18
CA PRO A 194 -9.66 -9.32 -15.81
C PRO A 194 -9.65 -9.72 -14.32
N VAL A 195 -8.49 -9.77 -13.68
CA VAL A 195 -8.36 -10.09 -12.25
C VAL A 195 -9.04 -9.01 -11.40
N LEU A 196 -8.69 -7.74 -11.61
CA LEU A 196 -9.28 -6.63 -10.86
C LEU A 196 -10.75 -6.42 -11.24
N ALA A 197 -11.09 -6.57 -12.52
CA ALA A 197 -12.48 -6.47 -12.98
C ALA A 197 -13.38 -7.57 -12.39
N GLY A 198 -12.83 -8.76 -12.13
CA GLY A 198 -13.53 -9.87 -11.46
C GLY A 198 -13.67 -9.70 -9.95
N LEU A 199 -12.69 -9.09 -9.30
CA LEU A 199 -12.70 -8.83 -7.85
C LEU A 199 -13.62 -7.68 -7.46
N MET A 200 -13.74 -6.66 -8.29
CA MET A 200 -14.45 -5.42 -7.99
C MET A 200 -15.86 -5.43 -8.55
N GLY A 201 -16.83 -5.00 -7.76
CA GLY A 201 -18.23 -4.88 -8.15
C GLY A 201 -18.47 -3.86 -9.29
N PRO A 202 -19.64 -3.89 -9.96
CA PRO A 202 -19.93 -3.03 -11.11
C PRO A 202 -19.91 -1.53 -10.78
N GLU A 203 -20.24 -1.17 -9.55
CA GLU A 203 -20.25 0.23 -9.05
C GLU A 203 -18.91 0.66 -8.43
N ALA A 204 -17.85 -0.13 -8.63
CA ALA A 204 -16.54 0.19 -8.09
C ALA A 204 -16.02 1.55 -8.55
N ARG A 205 -15.31 2.21 -7.65
CA ARG A 205 -14.67 3.49 -7.87
C ARG A 205 -13.16 3.36 -7.74
N ALA A 206 -12.45 4.25 -8.40
CA ALA A 206 -11.02 4.40 -8.29
C ALA A 206 -10.68 5.79 -7.73
N ILE A 207 -9.91 5.85 -6.65
CA ILE A 207 -9.36 7.10 -6.15
C ILE A 207 -7.95 7.24 -6.70
N VAL A 208 -7.78 8.06 -7.71
CA VAL A 208 -6.51 8.31 -8.39
C VAL A 208 -5.59 9.07 -7.47
N THR A 209 -4.38 8.56 -7.25
CA THR A 209 -3.37 9.16 -6.35
C THR A 209 -2.63 10.33 -7.01
N GLY A 210 -1.90 11.09 -6.22
CA GLY A 210 -1.09 12.23 -6.65
C GLY A 210 -1.39 13.50 -5.88
N ALA A 211 -0.94 14.65 -6.40
CA ALA A 211 -1.07 15.95 -5.72
C ALA A 211 -2.53 16.33 -5.38
N HIS A 212 -3.48 15.86 -6.17
CA HIS A 212 -4.92 16.09 -5.96
C HIS A 212 -5.66 14.76 -6.15
N PRO A 213 -5.79 13.94 -5.10
CA PRO A 213 -6.53 12.68 -5.20
C PRO A 213 -7.97 12.93 -5.60
N VAL A 214 -8.46 12.17 -6.58
CA VAL A 214 -9.83 12.33 -7.09
C VAL A 214 -10.49 10.97 -7.29
N MET A 215 -11.74 10.87 -6.89
CA MET A 215 -12.55 9.69 -7.08
C MET A 215 -13.27 9.74 -8.43
N VAL A 216 -13.15 8.68 -9.19
CA VAL A 216 -13.81 8.47 -10.49
C VAL A 216 -14.48 7.09 -10.51
N ALA A 217 -15.39 6.84 -11.45
CA ALA A 217 -15.83 5.47 -11.73
C ALA A 217 -14.59 4.62 -12.10
N MET A 218 -14.52 3.38 -11.60
CA MET A 218 -13.41 2.49 -11.95
C MET A 218 -13.43 2.19 -13.45
N PRO A 219 -12.38 2.53 -14.23
CA PRO A 219 -12.28 2.13 -15.63
C PRO A 219 -12.24 0.59 -15.76
N ARG A 220 -12.97 0.09 -16.75
CA ARG A 220 -13.12 -1.36 -17.05
C ARG A 220 -12.80 -1.63 -18.51
#